data_efc6e3d9aaf703a615035062ef3f3163
#
_entry.id   efc6e3d9aaf703a615035062ef3f3163
#
_cell.length_a   1.000
_cell.length_b   1.000
_cell.length_c   1.000
_cell.angle_alpha   90.00
_cell.angle_beta   90.00
_cell.angle_gamma   90.00
#
_symmetry.space_group_name_H-M   'P 1'
#
loop_
_entity.id
_entity.type
_entity.pdbx_description
1 polymer ?
#
loop_
_entity_poly.entity_id
_entity_poly.type
_entity_poly.pdbx_seq_one_letter_code
_entity_poly.pdbx_strand_id
1 'polypeptide(L)' 'MDYKLIRSDRRTLALEITREGQVLVRAPHQATQDQIDEFVTARQDWLSSRL' A
#
# COMPACT_ATOMS: atom_id res chain seq x y z
N MET A 1 5.65 9.08 3.73
CA MET A 1 5.52 7.76 4.37
C MET A 1 6.22 6.71 3.54
N ASP A 2 7.00 5.87 4.21
CA ASP A 2 7.72 4.81 3.52
C ASP A 2 6.90 3.53 3.51
N TYR A 3 6.90 2.86 2.39
CA TYR A 3 6.23 1.57 2.25
C TYR A 3 6.97 0.71 1.25
N LYS A 4 6.79 -0.59 1.34
CA LYS A 4 7.32 -1.54 0.37
C LYS A 4 6.24 -1.83 -0.65
N LEU A 5 6.59 -1.71 -1.93
CA LEU A 5 5.67 -1.97 -3.02
C LEU A 5 5.94 -3.34 -3.61
N ILE A 6 4.90 -4.16 -3.71
CA ILE A 6 4.97 -5.47 -4.35
C ILE A 6 3.96 -5.48 -5.49
N ARG A 7 4.44 -5.73 -6.69
CA ARG A 7 3.58 -5.86 -7.86
C ARG A 7 3.38 -7.32 -8.18
N SER A 8 2.17 -7.68 -8.56
CA SER A 8 1.85 -9.05 -8.91
C SER A 8 0.69 -9.09 -9.89
N ASP A 9 0.36 -10.31 -10.33
CA ASP A 9 -0.75 -10.53 -11.27
C ASP A 9 -2.07 -10.55 -10.52
N ARG A 10 -2.49 -9.37 -10.07
CA ARG A 10 -3.73 -9.20 -9.32
C ARG A 10 -4.51 -8.03 -9.92
N ARG A 11 -5.75 -7.87 -9.51
CA ARG A 11 -6.64 -6.85 -10.08
C ARG A 11 -6.85 -5.64 -9.18
N THR A 12 -6.52 -5.75 -7.91
CA THR A 12 -6.82 -4.70 -6.95
C THR A 12 -5.60 -4.32 -6.15
N LEU A 13 -5.67 -3.13 -5.53
CA LEU A 13 -4.67 -2.68 -4.58
C LEU A 13 -5.01 -3.21 -3.20
N ALA A 14 -3.99 -3.53 -2.41
CA ALA A 14 -4.15 -3.96 -1.04
C ALA A 14 -3.07 -3.35 -0.17
N LEU A 15 -3.40 -3.13 1.11
CA LEU A 15 -2.51 -2.54 2.08
C LEU A 15 -2.39 -3.47 3.27
N GLU A 16 -1.16 -3.71 3.73
CA GLU A 16 -0.90 -4.57 4.87
C GLU A 16 0.13 -3.94 5.79
N ILE A 17 0.07 -4.28 7.06
CA ILE A 17 1.09 -3.90 8.04
C ILE A 17 1.68 -5.19 8.59
N THR A 18 3.00 -5.32 8.51
CA THR A 18 3.69 -6.51 9.00
C THR A 18 3.83 -6.47 10.52
N ARG A 19 4.28 -7.57 11.09
CA ARG A 19 4.54 -7.65 12.54
C ARG A 19 5.60 -6.66 12.99
N GLU A 20 6.54 -6.34 12.11
CA GLU A 20 7.59 -5.38 12.40
C GLU A 20 7.13 -3.93 12.25
N GLY A 21 5.87 -3.73 11.89
CA GLY A 21 5.32 -2.39 11.68
C GLY A 21 5.62 -1.83 10.31
N GLN A 22 6.06 -2.66 9.36
CA GLN A 22 6.33 -2.22 8.00
C GLN A 22 5.05 -2.20 7.18
N VAL A 23 4.87 -1.15 6.40
CA VAL A 23 3.73 -1.01 5.50
C VAL A 23 4.05 -1.69 4.17
N LEU A 24 3.16 -2.57 3.72
CA LEU A 24 3.25 -3.22 2.41
C LEU A 24 2.08 -2.78 1.55
N VAL A 25 2.37 -2.44 0.30
CA VAL A 25 1.35 -2.16 -0.70
C VAL A 25 1.47 -3.21 -1.80
N ARG A 26 0.39 -3.92 -2.05
CA ARG A 26 0.33 -4.90 -3.14
C ARG A 26 -0.49 -4.30 -4.27
N ALA A 27 0.06 -4.31 -5.46
CA ALA A 27 -0.55 -3.64 -6.61
C ALA A 27 -0.50 -4.51 -7.85
N PRO A 28 -1.43 -4.30 -8.80
CA PRO A 28 -1.32 -4.92 -10.13
C PRO A 28 -0.11 -4.38 -10.86
N HIS A 29 0.39 -5.15 -11.81
CA HIS A 29 1.55 -4.72 -12.62
C HIS A 29 1.28 -3.41 -13.36
N GLN A 30 0.07 -3.18 -13.81
CA GLN A 30 -0.29 -2.00 -14.59
C GLN A 30 -0.71 -0.80 -13.75
N ALA A 31 -0.74 -0.92 -12.43
CA ALA A 31 -1.08 0.22 -11.57
C ALA A 31 0.00 1.30 -11.69
N THR A 32 -0.40 2.55 -11.84
CA THR A 32 0.55 3.66 -11.91
C THR A 32 0.99 4.09 -10.52
N GLN A 33 2.12 4.77 -10.46
CA GLN A 33 2.62 5.29 -9.18
C GLN A 33 1.62 6.28 -8.58
N ASP A 34 0.96 7.09 -9.41
CA ASP A 34 -0.05 8.04 -8.94
C ASP A 34 -1.23 7.31 -8.29
N GLN A 35 -1.68 6.22 -8.88
CA GLN A 35 -2.76 5.41 -8.30
C GLN A 35 -2.35 4.84 -6.95
N ILE A 36 -1.12 4.36 -6.84
CA ILE A 36 -0.59 3.79 -5.61
C ILE A 36 -0.47 4.86 -4.53
N ASP A 37 0.09 6.02 -4.88
CA ASP A 37 0.25 7.13 -3.93
C ASP A 37 -1.10 7.60 -3.41
N GLU A 38 -2.08 7.74 -4.28
CA GLU A 38 -3.42 8.15 -3.92
C GLU A 38 -4.07 7.12 -2.97
N PHE A 39 -3.88 5.85 -3.25
CA PHE A 39 -4.40 4.77 -2.43
C PHE A 39 -3.81 4.83 -1.01
N VAL A 40 -2.49 4.98 -0.91
CA VAL A 40 -1.81 5.05 0.38
C VAL A 40 -2.22 6.31 1.14
N THR A 41 -2.27 7.45 0.46
CA THR A 41 -2.65 8.73 1.06
C THR A 41 -4.05 8.67 1.64
N ALA A 42 -4.99 8.04 0.94
CA ALA A 42 -6.36 7.92 1.40
C ALA A 42 -6.48 7.06 2.66
N ARG A 43 -5.46 6.26 2.97
CA ARG A 43 -5.48 5.35 4.12
C ARG A 43 -4.49 5.74 5.22
N GLN A 44 -3.94 6.93 5.16
CA GLN A 44 -2.96 7.37 6.16
C GLN A 44 -3.54 7.41 7.57
N ASP A 45 -4.79 7.84 7.71
CA ASP A 45 -5.44 7.86 9.01
C ASP A 45 -5.57 6.46 9.60
N TRP A 46 -5.93 5.50 8.77
CA TRP A 46 -6.01 4.11 9.17
C TRP A 46 -4.65 3.58 9.59
N LEU A 47 -3.61 3.91 8.82
CA LEU A 47 -2.24 3.48 9.12
C LEU A 47 -1.77 4.07 10.45
N SER A 48 -2.03 5.36 10.69
CA SER A 48 -1.66 6.01 11.93
C SER A 48 -2.32 5.35 13.13
N SER A 49 -3.55 4.90 12.99
CA SER A 49 -4.26 4.22 14.06
C SER A 49 -3.69 2.82 14.33
N ARG A 50 -3.09 2.19 13.34
CA ARG A 50 -2.55 0.84 13.47
C ARG A 50 -1.10 0.82 13.95
N LEU A 51 -0.37 1.85 13.64
CA LEU A 51 1.02 1.98 14.05
C LEU A 51 1.11 2.69 15.40
#